data_884046127e08215bb38d0889c7a0d88b
#
_entry.id   884046127e08215bb38d0889c7a0d88b
#
_cell.length_a   1.000
_cell.length_b   1.000
_cell.length_c   1.000
_cell.angle_alpha   90.00
_cell.angle_beta   90.00
_cell.angle_gamma   90.00
#
_symmetry.space_group_name_H-M   'P 1'
#
loop_
_entity.id
_entity.type
_entity.pdbx_description
1 polymer ?
#
loop_
_entity_poly.entity_id
_entity_poly.type
_entity_poly.pdbx_seq_one_letter_code
_entity_poly.pdbx_strand_id
1 'polypeptide(L)'
;LPTTFIQEFMISVLFLCVENACRSQIAEAICQNLYPHKILAYSAGSNPAKKINPKAIQSLERINITHSGEPKKIDFFKNYTFDYVITMGCGDVCPYVPNIKNIDWNIPDPKFLEEEQFDEIRDMIKSKIISELLV
;
A
#
# COMPACT_ATOMS: atom_id res chain seq x y z
N LEU A 1 1.90 -12.08 26.00
CA LEU A 1 3.04 -11.19 25.80
C LEU A 1 2.62 -9.73 25.98
N PRO A 2 3.50 -8.88 26.51
CA PRO A 2 3.23 -7.46 26.57
C PRO A 2 3.03 -6.85 25.19
N THR A 3 2.15 -5.85 25.12
CA THR A 3 1.88 -5.16 23.86
C THR A 3 3.15 -4.54 23.26
N THR A 4 4.02 -3.98 24.10
CA THR A 4 5.29 -3.41 23.66
C THR A 4 6.19 -4.43 22.96
N PHE A 5 6.20 -5.66 23.47
CA PHE A 5 6.99 -6.73 22.86
C PHE A 5 6.49 -7.05 21.46
N ILE A 6 5.16 -7.10 21.25
CA ILE A 6 4.57 -7.33 19.93
C ILE A 6 4.96 -6.21 18.96
N GLN A 7 4.90 -4.95 19.43
CA GLN A 7 5.22 -3.78 18.61
C GLN A 7 6.68 -3.75 18.15
N GLU A 8 7.60 -4.31 18.94
CA GLU A 8 9.03 -4.34 18.58
C GLU A 8 9.30 -5.15 17.30
N PHE A 9 8.40 -6.07 16.94
CA PHE A 9 8.54 -6.90 15.75
C PHE A 9 7.70 -6.42 14.56
N MET A 10 7.04 -5.26 14.70
CA MET A 10 6.28 -4.67 13.61
C MET A 10 7.17 -3.79 12.74
N ILE A 11 6.97 -3.87 11.43
CA ILE A 11 7.60 -2.95 10.51
C ILE A 11 6.59 -1.90 10.06
N SER A 12 7.06 -0.69 9.81
CA SER A 12 6.24 0.38 9.27
C SER A 12 6.56 0.58 7.79
N VAL A 13 5.52 0.63 6.97
CA VAL A 13 5.66 0.68 5.52
C VAL A 13 4.76 1.75 4.94
N LEU A 14 5.32 2.59 4.09
CA LEU A 14 4.56 3.56 3.30
C LEU A 14 4.50 3.05 1.86
N PHE A 15 3.29 2.78 1.38
CA PHE A 15 3.05 2.40 -0.01
C PHE A 15 2.72 3.63 -0.84
N LEU A 16 3.43 3.81 -1.95
CA LEU A 16 3.26 4.98 -2.82
C LEU A 16 2.84 4.57 -4.22
N CYS A 17 1.85 5.26 -4.76
CA CYS A 17 1.57 5.29 -6.19
C CYS A 17 1.19 6.73 -6.55
N VAL A 18 0.90 7.01 -7.82
CA VAL A 18 0.69 8.41 -8.24
C VAL A 18 -0.57 8.99 -7.58
N GLU A 19 -1.70 8.32 -7.73
CA GLU A 19 -3.00 8.85 -7.30
C GLU A 19 -3.45 8.39 -5.92
N ASN A 20 -2.78 7.40 -5.33
CA ASN A 20 -3.19 6.77 -4.07
C ASN A 20 -4.66 6.32 -4.12
N ALA A 21 -5.09 5.82 -5.27
CA ALA A 21 -6.48 5.45 -5.50
C ALA A 21 -6.67 3.95 -5.80
N CYS A 22 -5.64 3.24 -6.21
CA CYS A 22 -5.71 1.81 -6.56
C CYS A 22 -4.64 1.01 -5.84
N ARG A 23 -3.45 0.91 -6.42
CA ARG A 23 -2.38 -0.01 -5.98
C ARG A 23 -1.96 0.19 -4.53
N SER A 24 -1.63 1.40 -4.14
CA SER A 24 -1.16 1.68 -2.78
C SER A 24 -2.29 1.51 -1.75
N GLN A 25 -3.53 1.81 -2.11
CA GLN A 25 -4.66 1.58 -1.23
C GLN A 25 -4.93 0.09 -1.04
N ILE A 26 -4.80 -0.70 -2.10
CA ILE A 26 -4.95 -2.16 -2.03
C ILE A 26 -3.88 -2.74 -1.09
N ALA A 27 -2.63 -2.32 -1.23
CA ALA A 27 -1.54 -2.79 -0.38
C ALA A 27 -1.79 -2.45 1.10
N GLU A 28 -2.16 -1.20 1.37
CA GLU A 28 -2.48 -0.76 2.73
C GLU A 28 -3.61 -1.60 3.32
N ALA A 29 -4.70 -1.78 2.58
CA ALA A 29 -5.87 -2.52 3.05
C ALA A 29 -5.54 -3.98 3.36
N ILE A 30 -4.77 -4.64 2.51
CA ILE A 30 -4.35 -6.03 2.73
C ILE A 30 -3.54 -6.14 4.01
N CYS A 31 -2.56 -5.26 4.19
CA CYS A 31 -1.73 -5.28 5.41
C CYS A 31 -2.55 -5.03 6.66
N GLN A 32 -3.44 -4.03 6.64
CA GLN A 32 -4.26 -3.67 7.80
C GLN A 32 -5.23 -4.78 8.20
N ASN A 33 -5.74 -5.55 7.24
CA ASN A 33 -6.77 -6.55 7.50
C ASN A 33 -6.20 -7.95 7.69
N LEU A 34 -5.13 -8.32 6.99
CA LEU A 34 -4.59 -9.67 7.07
C LEU A 34 -3.33 -9.78 7.96
N TYR A 35 -2.57 -8.70 8.09
CA TYR A 35 -1.31 -8.71 8.83
C TYR A 35 -1.19 -7.55 9.82
N PRO A 36 -2.23 -7.27 10.63
CA PRO A 36 -2.25 -6.08 11.49
C PRO A 36 -1.22 -6.13 12.62
N HIS A 37 -0.71 -7.32 12.97
CA HIS A 37 0.28 -7.47 14.04
C HIS A 37 1.71 -7.58 13.51
N LYS A 38 1.90 -7.48 12.20
CA LYS A 38 3.21 -7.59 11.56
C LYS A 38 3.61 -6.29 10.85
N ILE A 39 2.64 -5.58 10.28
CA ILE A 39 2.90 -4.42 9.43
C ILE A 39 2.00 -3.26 9.85
N LEU A 40 2.63 -2.12 10.13
CA LEU A 40 1.94 -0.83 10.22
C LEU A 40 1.98 -0.22 8.83
N ALA A 41 0.84 -0.24 8.15
CA ALA A 41 0.75 0.15 6.74
C ALA A 41 0.09 1.52 6.57
N TYR A 42 0.70 2.30 5.70
CA TYR A 42 0.23 3.62 5.29
C TYR A 42 0.33 3.73 3.78
N SER A 43 -0.43 4.64 3.18
CA SER A 43 -0.33 4.89 1.75
C SER A 43 -0.48 6.35 1.43
N ALA A 44 0.11 6.78 0.32
CA ALA A 44 0.04 8.15 -0.16
C ALA A 44 0.31 8.19 -1.67
N GLY A 45 0.15 9.35 -2.27
CA GLY A 45 0.44 9.58 -3.68
C GLY A 45 1.10 10.92 -3.92
N SER A 46 1.78 11.03 -5.05
CA SER A 46 2.39 12.30 -5.49
C SER A 46 1.34 13.25 -6.04
N ASN A 47 0.24 12.71 -6.58
CA ASN A 47 -0.87 13.50 -7.14
C ASN A 47 -2.19 12.78 -6.79
N PRO A 48 -2.65 12.88 -5.54
CA PRO A 48 -3.78 12.08 -5.07
C PRO A 48 -5.09 12.42 -5.79
N ALA A 49 -5.84 11.37 -6.11
CA ALA A 49 -7.19 11.49 -6.64
C ALA A 49 -8.14 11.99 -5.55
N LYS A 50 -9.35 12.34 -5.92
CA LYS A 50 -10.36 12.81 -4.97
C LYS A 50 -10.91 11.70 -4.10
N LYS A 51 -10.94 10.47 -4.62
CA LYS A 51 -11.45 9.30 -3.90
C LYS A 51 -10.75 8.04 -4.38
N ILE A 52 -10.89 6.97 -3.59
CA ILE A 52 -10.39 5.65 -3.98
C ILE A 52 -11.21 5.14 -5.17
N ASN A 53 -10.54 4.50 -6.12
CA ASN A 53 -11.22 3.89 -7.28
C ASN A 53 -12.19 2.81 -6.80
N PRO A 54 -13.49 2.88 -7.19
CA PRO A 54 -14.47 1.88 -6.78
C PRO A 54 -14.09 0.45 -7.13
N LYS A 55 -13.39 0.24 -8.23
CA LYS A 55 -12.95 -1.12 -8.63
C LYS A 55 -11.92 -1.69 -7.64
N ALA A 56 -11.09 -0.83 -7.04
CA ALA A 56 -10.16 -1.26 -5.99
C ALA A 56 -10.92 -1.71 -4.75
N ILE A 57 -11.92 -0.93 -4.33
CA ILE A 57 -12.79 -1.28 -3.20
C ILE A 57 -13.49 -2.62 -3.45
N GLN A 58 -14.06 -2.79 -4.65
CA GLN A 58 -14.77 -4.01 -5.03
C GLN A 58 -13.83 -5.22 -5.06
N SER A 59 -12.62 -5.05 -5.56
CA SER A 59 -11.62 -6.11 -5.60
C SER A 59 -11.27 -6.60 -4.20
N LEU A 60 -11.13 -5.67 -3.26
CA LEU A 60 -10.89 -6.01 -1.86
C LEU A 60 -12.09 -6.73 -1.23
N GLU A 61 -13.30 -6.27 -1.54
CA GLU A 61 -14.53 -6.91 -1.05
C GLU A 61 -14.64 -8.37 -1.49
N ARG A 62 -14.16 -8.70 -2.68
CA ARG A 62 -14.17 -10.07 -3.17
C ARG A 62 -13.25 -11.02 -2.37
N ILE A 63 -12.36 -10.49 -1.55
CA ILE A 63 -11.58 -11.29 -0.59
C ILE A 63 -11.95 -10.93 0.86
N ASN A 64 -13.16 -10.44 1.06
CA ASN A 64 -13.75 -10.13 2.38
C ASN A 64 -13.04 -9.02 3.15
N ILE A 65 -12.45 -8.07 2.43
CA ILE A 65 -11.85 -6.88 3.03
C ILE A 65 -12.75 -5.68 2.73
N THR A 66 -13.28 -5.06 3.77
CA THR A 66 -13.99 -3.80 3.67
C THR A 66 -12.99 -2.68 3.93
N HIS A 67 -12.79 -1.81 2.94
CA HIS A 67 -11.82 -0.74 3.04
C HIS A 67 -12.48 0.61 2.80
N SER A 68 -12.20 1.53 3.69
CA SER A 68 -12.58 2.93 3.54
C SER A 68 -11.36 3.78 3.86
N GLY A 69 -11.25 4.90 3.20
CA GLY A 69 -10.13 5.80 3.39
C GLY A 69 -10.17 6.87 2.33
N GLU A 70 -9.17 7.72 2.33
CA GLU A 70 -9.05 8.81 1.38
C GLU A 70 -7.65 8.84 0.80
N PRO A 71 -7.51 9.17 -0.50
CA PRO A 71 -6.20 9.43 -1.07
C PRO A 71 -5.50 10.56 -0.31
N LYS A 72 -4.23 10.39 -0.03
CA LYS A 72 -3.41 11.36 0.73
C LYS A 72 -2.20 11.74 -0.07
N LYS A 73 -1.80 13.01 0.06
CA LYS A 73 -0.54 13.47 -0.49
C LYS A 73 0.61 13.04 0.41
N ILE A 74 1.76 12.76 -0.17
CA ILE A 74 2.93 12.29 0.57
C ILE A 74 3.34 13.25 1.69
N ASP A 75 3.10 14.54 1.53
CA ASP A 75 3.38 15.57 2.54
C ASP A 75 2.66 15.32 3.87
N PHE A 76 1.53 14.59 3.83
CA PHE A 76 0.81 14.22 5.05
C PHE A 76 1.70 13.46 6.01
N PHE A 77 2.66 12.70 5.48
CA PHE A 77 3.54 11.84 6.28
C PHE A 77 4.94 12.43 6.50
N LYS A 78 5.15 13.71 6.23
CA LYS A 78 6.49 14.33 6.29
C LYS A 78 7.21 14.19 7.62
N ASN A 79 6.45 14.06 8.72
CA ASN A 79 7.02 13.90 10.07
C ASN A 79 6.99 12.46 10.58
N TYR A 80 6.60 11.52 9.71
CA TYR A 80 6.57 10.09 10.04
C TYR A 80 7.90 9.45 9.67
N THR A 81 8.25 8.39 10.37
CA THR A 81 9.37 7.53 10.00
C THR A 81 8.85 6.16 9.58
N PHE A 82 9.48 5.58 8.56
CA PHE A 82 9.09 4.29 8.02
C PHE A 82 10.31 3.38 7.90
N ASP A 83 10.11 2.08 8.08
CA ASP A 83 11.16 1.10 7.81
C ASP A 83 11.36 0.92 6.31
N TYR A 84 10.26 0.96 5.54
CA TYR A 84 10.30 0.83 4.08
C TYR A 84 9.37 1.83 3.42
N VAL A 85 9.79 2.31 2.26
CA VAL A 85 8.93 3.02 1.32
C VAL A 85 8.86 2.16 0.05
N ILE A 86 7.66 1.75 -0.32
CA ILE A 86 7.44 0.86 -1.45
C ILE A 86 6.63 1.59 -2.50
N THR A 87 7.24 1.78 -3.67
CA THR A 87 6.56 2.38 -4.82
C THR A 87 5.99 1.29 -5.72
N MET A 88 4.92 1.61 -6.42
CA MET A 88 4.17 0.66 -7.24
C MET A 88 4.46 0.79 -8.73
N GLY A 89 5.64 1.27 -9.10
CA GLY A 89 5.99 1.42 -10.50
C GLY A 89 5.66 2.78 -11.07
N CYS A 90 5.72 3.84 -10.24
CA CYS A 90 5.48 5.20 -10.71
C CYS A 90 6.73 5.87 -11.31
N GLY A 91 7.86 5.16 -11.33
CA GLY A 91 9.10 5.68 -11.91
C GLY A 91 9.57 6.96 -11.23
N ASP A 92 9.98 7.95 -12.03
CA ASP A 92 10.47 9.23 -11.51
C ASP A 92 9.36 10.13 -10.96
N VAL A 93 8.10 9.73 -11.10
CA VAL A 93 6.95 10.54 -10.63
C VAL A 93 6.82 10.45 -9.11
N CYS A 94 7.22 9.32 -8.52
CA CYS A 94 7.17 9.15 -7.07
C CYS A 94 8.48 9.64 -6.45
N PRO A 95 8.40 10.45 -5.38
CA PRO A 95 9.61 10.98 -4.76
C PRO A 95 10.40 9.88 -4.04
N TYR A 96 11.71 10.01 -4.09
CA TYR A 96 12.63 9.22 -3.28
C TYR A 96 12.63 9.79 -1.85
N VAL A 97 12.51 8.91 -0.86
CA VAL A 97 12.54 9.31 0.55
C VAL A 97 13.93 8.95 1.11
N PRO A 98 14.76 9.94 1.47
CA PRO A 98 16.12 9.66 1.94
C PRO A 98 16.13 8.96 3.31
N ASN A 99 17.20 8.21 3.57
CA ASN A 99 17.46 7.51 4.84
C ASN A 99 16.44 6.41 5.17
N ILE A 100 15.70 5.97 4.18
CA ILE A 100 14.70 4.90 4.32
C ILE A 100 14.94 3.94 3.16
N LYS A 101 14.71 2.65 3.40
CA LYS A 101 14.83 1.66 2.33
C LYS A 101 13.70 1.85 1.33
N ASN A 102 14.05 2.22 0.10
CA ASN A 102 13.12 2.42 -1.00
C ASN A 102 13.15 1.20 -1.91
N ILE A 103 11.97 0.64 -2.19
CA ILE A 103 11.82 -0.53 -3.05
C ILE A 103 10.72 -0.22 -4.06
N ASP A 104 10.97 -0.52 -5.34
CA ASP A 104 9.92 -0.44 -6.36
C ASP A 104 9.44 -1.84 -6.71
N TRP A 105 8.13 -2.05 -6.62
CA TRP A 105 7.54 -3.34 -6.96
C TRP A 105 7.11 -3.46 -8.41
N ASN A 106 7.13 -2.35 -9.13
CA ASN A 106 6.78 -2.34 -10.55
C ASN A 106 5.44 -3.05 -10.85
N ILE A 107 4.41 -2.70 -10.07
CA ILE A 107 3.07 -3.25 -10.24
C ILE A 107 2.35 -2.52 -11.37
N PRO A 108 1.76 -3.22 -12.36
CA PRO A 108 1.00 -2.56 -13.42
C PRO A 108 -0.17 -1.74 -12.86
N ASP A 109 -0.45 -0.59 -13.48
CA ASP A 109 -1.56 0.27 -13.05
C ASP A 109 -2.88 -0.29 -13.59
N PRO A 110 -3.82 -0.69 -12.71
CA PRO A 110 -5.08 -1.27 -13.15
C PRO A 110 -6.18 -0.27 -13.47
N LYS A 111 -5.88 1.04 -13.44
CA LYS A 111 -6.89 2.11 -13.45
C LYS A 111 -7.97 1.93 -14.53
N PHE A 112 -7.59 1.50 -15.74
CA PHE A 112 -8.50 1.33 -16.85
C PHE A 112 -8.81 -0.12 -17.19
N LEU A 113 -8.45 -1.05 -16.30
CA LEU A 113 -8.64 -2.47 -16.51
C LEU A 113 -9.98 -2.96 -15.97
N GLU A 114 -10.38 -4.16 -16.38
CA GLU A 114 -11.61 -4.80 -15.94
C GLU A 114 -11.43 -5.45 -14.55
N GLU A 115 -12.55 -5.95 -14.00
CA GLU A 115 -12.56 -6.52 -12.64
C GLU A 115 -11.57 -7.67 -12.46
N GLU A 116 -11.47 -8.55 -13.45
CA GLU A 116 -10.57 -9.71 -13.37
C GLU A 116 -9.12 -9.29 -13.28
N GLN A 117 -8.72 -8.25 -14.04
CA GLN A 117 -7.36 -7.75 -14.00
C GLN A 117 -7.08 -7.00 -12.70
N PHE A 118 -8.08 -6.31 -12.14
CA PHE A 118 -7.95 -5.73 -10.80
C PHE A 118 -7.65 -6.81 -9.77
N ASP A 119 -8.34 -7.94 -9.85
CA ASP A 119 -8.12 -9.04 -8.92
C ASP A 119 -6.73 -9.66 -9.09
N GLU A 120 -6.23 -9.76 -10.33
CA GLU A 120 -4.88 -10.22 -10.59
C GLU A 120 -3.83 -9.27 -9.97
N ILE A 121 -4.03 -7.96 -10.10
CA ILE A 121 -3.17 -6.96 -9.51
C ILE A 121 -3.21 -7.03 -7.99
N ARG A 122 -4.41 -7.16 -7.41
CA ARG A 122 -4.58 -7.37 -5.96
C ARG A 122 -3.78 -8.58 -5.47
N ASP A 123 -3.88 -9.70 -6.19
CA ASP A 123 -3.20 -10.93 -5.81
C ASP A 123 -1.69 -10.81 -5.98
N MET A 124 -1.23 -10.09 -6.99
CA MET A 124 0.18 -9.80 -7.20
C MET A 124 0.74 -8.97 -6.03
N ILE A 125 0.01 -7.95 -5.59
CA ILE A 125 0.39 -7.12 -4.44
C ILE A 125 0.45 -7.98 -3.17
N LYS A 126 -0.54 -8.82 -2.95
CA LYS A 126 -0.57 -9.72 -1.80
C LYS A 126 0.63 -10.66 -1.80
N SER A 127 0.98 -11.23 -2.94
CA SER A 127 2.15 -12.10 -3.08
C SER A 127 3.45 -11.38 -2.74
N LYS A 128 3.59 -10.12 -3.17
CA LYS A 128 4.76 -9.30 -2.83
C LYS A 128 4.85 -9.03 -1.33
N ILE A 129 3.73 -8.73 -0.69
CA ILE A 129 3.68 -8.52 0.76
C ILE A 129 4.18 -9.78 1.47
N ILE A 130 3.66 -10.93 1.11
CA ILE A 130 4.03 -12.20 1.74
C ILE A 130 5.52 -12.50 1.53
N SER A 131 6.01 -12.37 0.31
CA SER A 131 7.39 -12.77 -0.02
C SER A 131 8.45 -11.78 0.47
N GLU A 132 8.13 -10.49 0.57
CA GLU A 132 9.12 -9.46 0.87
C GLU A 132 8.97 -8.80 2.23
N LEU A 133 7.78 -8.76 2.81
CA LEU A 133 7.54 -8.05 4.08
C LEU A 133 7.30 -8.97 5.27
N LEU A 134 6.93 -10.21 5.04
CA LEU A 134 6.60 -11.17 6.10
C LEU A 134 7.72 -12.20 6.35
N VAL A 135 8.87 -11.99 5.79
CA VAL A 135 10.03 -12.88 5.98
C VAL A 135 10.78 -12.56 7.25
#